data_55f8f0e46f30a1710aa83e4b15fb8cd2
#
_entry.id   55f8f0e46f30a1710aa83e4b15fb8cd2
#
_cell.length_a   1.000
_cell.length_b   1.000
_cell.length_c   1.000
_cell.angle_alpha   90.00
_cell.angle_beta   90.00
_cell.angle_gamma   90.00
#
_symmetry.space_group_name_H-M   'P 1'
#
loop_
_entity.id
_entity.type
_entity.pdbx_description
1 polymer ?
#
loop_
_entity_poly.entity_id
_entity_poly.type
_entity_poly.pdbx_seq_one_letter_code
_entity_poly.pdbx_strand_id
1 'polypeptide(L)' 'MNPFMHRQNLAHYRRLLAEPNVANDPVRHKSLLRLLAEEEIKDTKSHDER' A
#
# COMPACT_ATOMS: atom_id res chain seq x y z
N MET A 1 6.60 -13.89 4.96
CA MET A 1 5.62 -13.33 4.05
C MET A 1 6.03 -13.52 2.60
N ASN A 2 5.06 -13.78 1.77
CA ASN A 2 5.31 -14.05 0.36
C ASN A 2 5.56 -12.72 -0.38
N PRO A 3 6.75 -12.54 -0.97
CA PRO A 3 7.06 -11.29 -1.68
C PRO A 3 6.12 -11.02 -2.85
N PHE A 4 5.60 -12.06 -3.46
CA PHE A 4 4.66 -11.89 -4.56
C PHE A 4 3.37 -11.23 -4.06
N MET A 5 2.86 -11.72 -2.94
CA MET A 5 1.65 -11.15 -2.35
C MET A 5 1.87 -9.70 -1.94
N HIS A 6 3.04 -9.42 -1.41
CA HIS A 6 3.38 -8.08 -0.98
C HIS A 6 3.36 -7.11 -2.16
N ARG A 7 3.94 -7.52 -3.28
CA ARG A 7 3.95 -6.69 -4.48
C ARG A 7 2.55 -6.46 -4.99
N GLN A 8 1.71 -7.49 -4.94
CA GLN A 8 0.34 -7.35 -5.39
C GLN A 8 -0.43 -6.38 -4.52
N ASN A 9 -0.17 -6.39 -3.22
CA ASN A 9 -0.81 -5.47 -2.31
C ASN A 9 -0.43 -4.03 -2.64
N LEU A 10 0.85 -3.79 -2.89
CA LEU A 10 1.31 -2.46 -3.24
C LEU A 10 0.68 -1.97 -4.54
N ALA A 11 0.66 -2.82 -5.54
CA ALA A 11 0.06 -2.47 -6.81
C ALA A 11 -1.43 -2.19 -6.66
N HIS A 12 -2.09 -2.99 -5.83
CA HIS A 12 -3.51 -2.83 -5.59
C HIS A 12 -3.82 -1.48 -4.93
N TYR A 13 -3.04 -1.13 -3.93
CA TYR A 13 -3.23 0.15 -3.24
C TYR A 13 -2.99 1.31 -4.17
N ARG A 14 -1.94 1.23 -5.00
CA ARG A 14 -1.65 2.30 -5.94
C ARG A 14 -2.77 2.47 -6.96
N ARG A 15 -3.34 1.35 -7.38
CA ARG A 15 -4.45 1.40 -8.33
C ARG A 15 -5.67 2.06 -7.69
N LEU A 16 -5.96 1.70 -6.45
CA LEU A 16 -7.08 2.30 -5.74
C LEU A 16 -6.88 3.80 -5.56
N LEU A 17 -5.66 4.22 -5.29
CA LEU A 17 -5.37 5.63 -5.12
C LEU A 17 -5.60 6.42 -6.40
N ALA A 18 -5.48 5.77 -7.55
CA ALA A 18 -5.70 6.41 -8.83
C ALA A 18 -7.17 6.48 -9.22
N GLU A 19 -8.03 5.79 -8.49
CA GLU A 19 -9.46 5.80 -8.78
C GLU A 19 -10.09 7.14 -8.43
N PRO A 20 -10.93 7.68 -9.30
CA PRO A 20 -11.57 8.97 -9.01
C PRO A 20 -12.40 8.96 -7.73
N ASN A 21 -13.06 7.84 -7.46
CA ASN A 21 -13.86 7.72 -6.25
C ASN A 21 -13.04 7.86 -5.00
N VAL A 22 -11.82 7.34 -5.03
CA VAL A 22 -10.91 7.43 -3.89
C VAL A 22 -10.24 8.79 -3.85
N ALA A 23 -9.82 9.28 -5.01
CA ALA A 23 -9.15 10.57 -5.11
C ALA A 23 -10.05 11.70 -4.60
N ASN A 24 -11.36 11.56 -4.79
CA ASN A 24 -12.31 12.57 -4.36
C ASN A 24 -12.76 12.40 -2.91
N ASP A 25 -12.32 11.35 -2.26
CA ASP A 25 -12.66 11.08 -0.87
C ASP A 25 -11.41 11.24 -0.01
N PRO A 26 -11.25 12.39 0.64
CA PRO A 26 -10.01 12.67 1.39
C PRO A 26 -9.76 11.66 2.52
N VAL A 27 -10.81 11.19 3.16
CA VAL A 27 -10.65 10.24 4.26
C VAL A 27 -10.13 8.91 3.74
N ARG A 28 -10.75 8.40 2.68
CA ARG A 28 -10.35 7.13 2.11
C ARG A 28 -8.96 7.23 1.49
N HIS A 29 -8.70 8.34 0.80
CA HIS A 29 -7.40 8.55 0.18
C HIS A 29 -6.30 8.52 1.22
N LYS A 30 -6.52 9.20 2.33
CA LYS A 30 -5.55 9.24 3.42
C LYS A 30 -5.35 7.86 4.03
N SER A 31 -6.42 7.12 4.21
CA SER A 31 -6.33 5.77 4.77
C SER A 31 -5.50 4.86 3.86
N LEU A 32 -5.73 4.96 2.55
CA LEU A 32 -4.99 4.13 1.61
C LEU A 32 -3.51 4.50 1.58
N LEU A 33 -3.21 5.80 1.66
CA LEU A 33 -1.82 6.23 1.71
C LEU A 33 -1.11 5.66 2.92
N ARG A 34 -1.82 5.62 4.03
CA ARG A 34 -1.27 5.06 5.26
C ARG A 34 -1.00 3.57 5.11
N LEU A 35 -1.96 2.85 4.53
CA LEU A 35 -1.79 1.42 4.33
C LEU A 35 -0.64 1.13 3.39
N LEU A 36 -0.51 1.94 2.35
CA LEU A 36 0.58 1.77 1.41
C LEU A 36 1.93 2.00 2.10
N ALA A 37 2.02 3.04 2.91
CA ALA A 37 3.23 3.33 3.65
C ALA A 37 3.59 2.21 4.61
N GLU A 38 2.60 1.66 5.28
CA GLU A 38 2.82 0.55 6.20
C GLU A 38 3.32 -0.68 5.48
N GLU A 39 2.77 -0.92 4.31
CA GLU A 39 3.19 -2.08 3.53
C GLU A 39 4.63 -1.93 3.08
N GLU A 40 5.01 -0.73 2.70
CA GLU A 40 6.39 -0.47 2.28
C GLU A 40 7.36 -0.63 3.44
N ILE A 41 6.96 -0.21 4.61
CA ILE A 41 7.78 -0.36 5.80
C ILE A 41 7.95 -1.83 6.15
N LYS A 42 6.89 -2.59 6.02
CA LYS A 42 6.94 -4.02 6.28
C LYS A 42 7.96 -4.71 5.37
N ASP A 43 7.96 -4.30 4.13
CA ASP A 43 8.88 -4.88 3.16
C ASP A 43 10.33 -4.61 3.57
N THR A 44 10.62 -3.38 3.93
CA THR A 44 11.94 -2.97 4.36
C THR A 44 12.35 -3.72 5.61
N LYS A 45 11.45 -3.81 6.56
CA LYS A 45 11.71 -4.47 7.80
C LYS A 45 11.99 -5.95 7.59
N SER A 46 11.18 -6.57 6.79
CA SER A 46 11.33 -7.97 6.49
C SER A 46 12.67 -8.26 5.86
N HIS A 47 13.10 -7.36 5.00
CA HIS A 47 14.35 -7.49 4.32
C HIS A 47 15.52 -7.32 5.29
N ASP A 48 15.36 -6.43 6.23
CA ASP A 48 16.39 -6.15 7.23
C ASP A 48 16.60 -7.28 8.19
N GLU A 49 15.57 -7.95 8.50
CA GLU A 49 15.61 -8.99 9.48
C GLU A 49 16.34 -10.22 9.08
N ARG A 50 16.73 -10.34 7.89
CA ARG A 50 17.39 -11.52 7.46
C ARG A 50 18.71 -11.68 7.91
#